data_8341e0e9df4fcb8541d4f59233e140e7
#
_entry.id   8341e0e9df4fcb8541d4f59233e140e7
#
_cell.length_a   1.000
_cell.length_b   1.000
_cell.length_c   1.000
_cell.angle_alpha   90.00
_cell.angle_beta   90.00
_cell.angle_gamma   90.00
#
_symmetry.space_group_name_H-M   'P 1'
#
loop_
_entity.id
_entity.type
_entity.pdbx_description
1 polymer ?
#
loop_
_entity_poly.entity_id
_entity_poly.type
_entity_poly.pdbx_seq_one_letter_code
_entity_poly.pdbx_strand_id
1 'polypeptide(L)'
;LTWCNKIGTVGPPVCGARARVGDDGEIEVSGMSVFSHYHNNPDADAQSFTPDGWFRTGDIGAIDSEGWIRITGRKKEIIVTAGGKNVAPAILEDRLRGHPLVSQVVVIGDGEPFISALITLDREMLPGWLRNHGLPEMDVVEASTDPRVLAALDRAVARTNRAVSRAESIRSFRVLTTDFTEANGLLTPSLKVKRG
;
A
#
# COMPACT_ATOMS: atom_id res chain seq x y z
N LEU A 1 -27.97 8.92 16.45
CA LEU A 1 -26.51 8.81 16.26
C LEU A 1 -26.22 9.04 14.80
N THR A 2 -25.83 10.27 14.46
CA THR A 2 -25.40 10.63 13.10
C THR A 2 -24.02 9.96 12.91
N TRP A 3 -23.94 8.95 12.07
CA TRP A 3 -22.69 8.35 11.66
C TRP A 3 -21.99 9.37 10.75
N CYS A 4 -21.10 10.18 11.31
CA CYS A 4 -20.23 11.03 10.52
C CYS A 4 -19.10 10.15 10.00
N ASN A 5 -19.04 9.93 8.68
CA ASN A 5 -17.89 9.30 8.04
C ASN A 5 -16.85 10.39 7.72
N LYS A 6 -15.63 10.22 8.21
CA LYS A 6 -14.49 11.07 7.85
C LYS A 6 -13.67 10.34 6.80
N ILE A 7 -13.69 10.87 5.57
CA ILE A 7 -12.99 10.24 4.43
C ILE A 7 -11.50 10.05 4.75
N GLY A 8 -10.99 8.86 4.44
CA GLY A 8 -9.59 8.49 4.67
C GLY A 8 -9.29 8.04 6.11
N THR A 9 -10.33 7.77 6.91
CA THR A 9 -10.20 7.17 8.24
C THR A 9 -10.99 5.86 8.33
N VAL A 10 -10.63 5.01 9.28
CA VAL A 10 -11.36 3.76 9.60
C VAL A 10 -12.41 3.96 10.70
N GLY A 11 -12.56 5.19 11.19
CA GLY A 11 -13.48 5.53 12.27
C GLY A 11 -12.78 5.70 13.63
N PRO A 12 -13.53 6.13 14.66
CA PRO A 12 -13.08 6.09 16.04
C PRO A 12 -13.19 4.66 16.60
N PRO A 13 -12.51 4.35 17.73
CA PRO A 13 -12.68 3.08 18.40
C PRO A 13 -14.16 2.81 18.74
N VAL A 14 -14.59 1.56 18.58
CA VAL A 14 -15.95 1.15 18.97
C VAL A 14 -16.13 1.24 20.50
N CYS A 15 -17.38 1.29 20.95
CA CYS A 15 -17.69 1.33 22.39
C CYS A 15 -17.03 0.16 23.13
N GLY A 16 -16.33 0.46 24.22
CA GLY A 16 -15.59 -0.53 25.01
C GLY A 16 -14.20 -0.88 24.50
N ALA A 17 -13.80 -0.32 23.34
CA ALA A 17 -12.43 -0.40 22.83
C ALA A 17 -11.70 0.96 22.99
N ARG A 18 -10.38 0.89 23.05
CA ARG A 18 -9.47 2.04 23.07
C ARG A 18 -8.39 1.82 22.02
N ALA A 19 -7.91 2.90 21.45
CA ALA A 19 -6.76 2.89 20.55
C ALA A 19 -5.74 3.95 20.96
N ARG A 20 -4.48 3.67 20.72
CA ARG A 20 -3.37 4.63 20.86
C ARG A 20 -2.35 4.43 19.75
N VAL A 21 -1.48 5.38 19.57
CA VAL A 21 -0.32 5.27 18.69
C VAL A 21 0.90 4.94 19.57
N GLY A 22 1.57 3.84 19.31
CA GLY A 22 2.83 3.46 19.96
C GLY A 22 3.99 4.36 19.53
N ASP A 23 5.13 4.24 20.21
CA ASP A 23 6.33 5.07 19.95
C ASP A 23 6.89 4.90 18.52
N ASP A 24 6.62 3.75 17.90
CA ASP A 24 7.03 3.41 16.53
C ASP A 24 5.97 3.75 15.48
N GLY A 25 4.87 4.41 15.88
CA GLY A 25 3.75 4.78 15.03
C GLY A 25 2.73 3.66 14.78
N GLU A 26 2.90 2.49 15.43
CA GLU A 26 1.94 1.39 15.34
C GLU A 26 0.64 1.74 16.09
N ILE A 27 -0.50 1.41 15.48
CA ILE A 27 -1.80 1.49 16.17
C ILE A 27 -1.89 0.31 17.12
N GLU A 28 -2.09 0.61 18.39
CA GLU A 28 -2.31 -0.37 19.44
C GLU A 28 -3.75 -0.26 19.96
N VAL A 29 -4.38 -1.40 20.21
CA VAL A 29 -5.78 -1.44 20.66
C VAL A 29 -5.93 -2.23 21.97
N SER A 30 -6.91 -1.85 22.79
CA SER A 30 -7.28 -2.58 23.99
C SER A 30 -8.78 -2.51 24.23
N GLY A 31 -9.33 -3.44 24.97
CA GLY A 31 -10.74 -3.48 25.33
C GLY A 31 -11.35 -4.87 25.28
N MET A 32 -12.65 -4.95 25.55
CA MET A 32 -13.36 -6.24 25.67
C MET A 32 -13.47 -7.03 24.36
N SER A 33 -13.29 -6.40 23.21
CA SER A 33 -13.28 -7.03 21.88
C SER A 33 -11.92 -7.59 21.49
N VAL A 34 -10.88 -7.32 22.26
CA VAL A 34 -9.52 -7.84 22.02
C VAL A 34 -9.36 -9.16 22.78
N PHE A 35 -8.91 -10.20 22.09
CA PHE A 35 -8.62 -11.50 22.73
C PHE A 35 -7.45 -11.34 23.71
N SER A 36 -7.37 -12.27 24.68
CA SER A 36 -6.36 -12.20 25.76
C SER A 36 -5.05 -12.88 25.43
N HIS A 37 -5.06 -13.91 24.57
CA HIS A 37 -3.88 -14.72 24.24
C HIS A 37 -4.14 -15.61 23.02
N TYR A 38 -3.09 -16.05 22.36
CA TYR A 38 -3.13 -17.10 21.34
C TYR A 38 -3.16 -18.47 22.00
N HIS A 39 -3.91 -19.40 21.44
CA HIS A 39 -4.01 -20.75 21.97
C HIS A 39 -2.66 -21.48 21.90
N ASN A 40 -2.12 -21.87 23.07
CA ASN A 40 -0.83 -22.60 23.21
C ASN A 40 0.36 -21.96 22.47
N ASN A 41 0.40 -20.62 22.36
CA ASN A 41 1.48 -19.93 21.66
C ASN A 41 1.96 -18.67 22.43
N PRO A 42 2.72 -18.85 23.52
CA PRO A 42 3.20 -17.75 24.35
C PRO A 42 4.17 -16.81 23.63
N ASP A 43 4.92 -17.32 22.62
CA ASP A 43 5.81 -16.48 21.83
C ASP A 43 5.04 -15.50 20.95
N ALA A 44 3.90 -15.93 20.39
CA ALA A 44 3.00 -15.06 19.67
C ALA A 44 2.39 -14.00 20.58
N ASP A 45 2.05 -14.35 21.83
CA ASP A 45 1.55 -13.39 22.80
C ASP A 45 2.59 -12.32 23.12
N ALA A 46 3.81 -12.71 23.41
CA ALA A 46 4.92 -11.79 23.70
C ALA A 46 5.21 -10.81 22.55
N GLN A 47 5.00 -11.26 21.30
CA GLN A 47 5.16 -10.42 20.12
C GLN A 47 3.95 -9.51 19.85
N SER A 48 2.74 -9.98 20.19
CA SER A 48 1.50 -9.30 19.83
C SER A 48 0.96 -8.36 20.89
N PHE A 49 1.42 -8.47 22.14
CA PHE A 49 1.00 -7.59 23.22
C PHE A 49 2.15 -6.77 23.76
N THR A 50 1.86 -5.55 24.17
CA THR A 50 2.78 -4.70 24.91
C THR A 50 2.85 -5.15 26.38
N PRO A 51 3.88 -4.78 27.14
CA PRO A 51 3.96 -5.12 28.58
C PRO A 51 2.78 -4.62 29.42
N ASP A 52 2.13 -3.53 28.99
CA ASP A 52 0.95 -2.95 29.61
C ASP A 52 -0.38 -3.44 29.01
N GLY A 53 -0.34 -4.53 28.20
CA GLY A 53 -1.50 -5.29 27.76
C GLY A 53 -2.25 -4.74 26.55
N TRP A 54 -1.63 -3.89 25.74
CA TRP A 54 -2.21 -3.45 24.47
C TRP A 54 -1.84 -4.41 23.34
N PHE A 55 -2.80 -4.69 22.49
CA PHE A 55 -2.59 -5.52 21.30
C PHE A 55 -1.99 -4.67 20.17
N ARG A 56 -0.89 -5.13 19.61
CA ARG A 56 -0.20 -4.57 18.45
C ARG A 56 -0.91 -5.03 17.17
N THR A 57 -1.48 -4.09 16.43
CA THR A 57 -2.28 -4.42 15.24
C THR A 57 -1.42 -4.76 14.02
N GLY A 58 -0.16 -4.37 14.01
CA GLY A 58 0.71 -4.40 12.85
C GLY A 58 0.42 -3.29 11.83
N ASP A 59 -0.49 -2.35 12.15
CA ASP A 59 -0.83 -1.23 11.31
C ASP A 59 -0.16 0.05 11.80
N ILE A 60 0.47 0.78 10.90
CA ILE A 60 1.01 2.13 11.15
C ILE A 60 -0.07 3.15 10.85
N GLY A 61 -0.19 4.16 11.71
CA GLY A 61 -1.22 5.17 11.51
C GLY A 61 -1.14 6.36 12.45
N ALA A 62 -2.21 7.14 12.46
CA ALA A 62 -2.37 8.30 13.33
C ALA A 62 -3.80 8.36 13.88
N ILE A 63 -3.95 8.98 15.04
CA ILE A 63 -5.24 9.29 15.65
C ILE A 63 -5.30 10.82 15.76
N ASP A 64 -6.34 11.40 15.20
CA ASP A 64 -6.51 12.86 15.27
C ASP A 64 -7.12 13.31 16.60
N SER A 65 -7.21 14.62 16.81
CA SER A 65 -7.74 15.22 18.04
C SER A 65 -9.20 14.89 18.33
N GLU A 66 -9.95 14.41 17.33
CA GLU A 66 -11.34 13.97 17.47
C GLU A 66 -11.45 12.45 17.70
N GLY A 67 -10.31 11.73 17.73
CA GLY A 67 -10.25 10.28 17.95
C GLY A 67 -10.41 9.45 16.67
N TRP A 68 -10.38 10.04 15.48
CA TRP A 68 -10.47 9.30 14.22
C TRP A 68 -9.14 8.64 13.87
N ILE A 69 -9.19 7.34 13.58
CA ILE A 69 -8.01 6.55 13.26
C ILE A 69 -7.81 6.56 11.74
N ARG A 70 -6.59 6.90 11.33
CA ARG A 70 -6.12 6.80 9.94
C ARG A 70 -5.00 5.77 9.87
N ILE A 71 -5.17 4.73 9.06
CA ILE A 71 -4.12 3.75 8.77
C ILE A 71 -3.35 4.24 7.55
N THR A 72 -2.02 4.24 7.63
CA THR A 72 -1.13 4.65 6.54
C THR A 72 -0.36 3.49 5.90
N GLY A 73 -0.32 2.33 6.56
CA GLY A 73 0.31 1.13 6.01
C GLY A 73 0.43 0.01 7.03
N ARG A 74 1.01 -1.11 6.58
CA ARG A 74 1.37 -2.24 7.42
C ARG A 74 2.82 -2.11 7.88
N LYS A 75 3.10 -2.32 9.17
CA LYS A 75 4.44 -2.23 9.76
C LYS A 75 5.45 -3.13 9.03
N LYS A 76 5.05 -4.38 8.73
CA LYS A 76 5.88 -5.36 8.02
C LYS A 76 6.08 -5.05 6.53
N GLU A 77 5.31 -4.11 5.97
CA GLU A 77 5.39 -3.71 4.57
C GLU A 77 6.08 -2.35 4.39
N ILE A 78 6.42 -1.66 5.49
CA ILE A 78 7.17 -0.41 5.43
C ILE A 78 8.53 -0.69 4.80
N ILE A 79 8.84 0.06 3.76
CA ILE A 79 10.14 0.07 3.09
C ILE A 79 11.04 1.02 3.87
N VAL A 80 12.22 0.54 4.27
CA VAL A 80 13.25 1.37 4.90
C VAL A 80 14.36 1.60 3.90
N THR A 81 14.44 2.79 3.34
CA THR A 81 15.51 3.11 2.37
C THR A 81 16.89 3.11 3.03
N ALA A 82 17.96 3.03 2.21
CA ALA A 82 19.35 3.11 2.70
C ALA A 82 19.63 4.40 3.50
N GLY A 83 18.87 5.46 3.25
CA GLY A 83 18.94 6.71 4.03
C GLY A 83 18.12 6.68 5.34
N GLY A 84 17.56 5.53 5.74
CA GLY A 84 16.77 5.38 6.97
C GLY A 84 15.36 5.98 6.88
N LYS A 85 14.85 6.30 5.68
CA LYS A 85 13.50 6.84 5.52
C LYS A 85 12.48 5.71 5.44
N ASN A 86 11.47 5.76 6.31
CA ASN A 86 10.31 4.87 6.25
C ASN A 86 9.34 5.34 5.17
N VAL A 87 8.96 4.43 4.29
CA VAL A 87 8.02 4.67 3.18
C VAL A 87 6.89 3.65 3.25
N ALA A 88 5.66 4.11 3.26
CA ALA A 88 4.47 3.28 3.18
C ALA A 88 4.12 3.03 1.70
N PRO A 89 4.40 1.85 1.13
CA PRO A 89 4.21 1.60 -0.30
C PRO A 89 2.74 1.68 -0.73
N ALA A 90 1.81 1.29 0.14
CA ALA A 90 0.38 1.29 -0.14
C ALA A 90 -0.13 2.66 -0.64
N ILE A 91 0.35 3.76 -0.08
CA ILE A 91 -0.06 5.12 -0.48
C ILE A 91 0.27 5.39 -1.96
N LEU A 92 1.45 4.96 -2.39
CA LEU A 92 1.92 5.12 -3.77
C LEU A 92 1.21 4.15 -4.72
N GLU A 93 1.07 2.90 -4.29
CA GLU A 93 0.45 1.84 -5.07
C GLU A 93 -1.04 2.10 -5.34
N ASP A 94 -1.81 2.47 -4.32
CA ASP A 94 -3.24 2.76 -4.46
C ASP A 94 -3.50 3.94 -5.41
N ARG A 95 -2.64 4.96 -5.36
CA ARG A 95 -2.75 6.10 -6.27
C ARG A 95 -2.41 5.73 -7.72
N LEU A 96 -1.41 4.88 -7.94
CA LEU A 96 -1.04 4.41 -9.27
C LEU A 96 -2.08 3.46 -9.85
N ARG A 97 -2.68 2.58 -9.03
CA ARG A 97 -3.78 1.69 -9.44
C ARG A 97 -5.03 2.47 -9.92
N GLY A 98 -5.20 3.71 -9.49
CA GLY A 98 -6.25 4.59 -10.03
C GLY A 98 -6.04 5.02 -11.49
N HIS A 99 -4.92 4.71 -12.14
CA HIS A 99 -4.68 5.01 -13.54
C HIS A 99 -5.21 3.88 -14.45
N PRO A 100 -6.00 4.18 -15.50
CA PRO A 100 -6.67 3.16 -16.33
C PRO A 100 -5.75 2.12 -16.98
N LEU A 101 -4.49 2.46 -17.21
CA LEU A 101 -3.50 1.53 -17.78
C LEU A 101 -2.88 0.58 -16.75
N VAL A 102 -3.08 0.80 -15.46
CA VAL A 102 -2.39 0.04 -14.42
C VAL A 102 -3.26 -1.09 -13.91
N SER A 103 -2.84 -2.33 -14.13
CA SER A 103 -3.43 -3.52 -13.51
C SER A 103 -2.92 -3.69 -12.08
N GLN A 104 -1.62 -3.92 -11.95
CA GLN A 104 -0.96 -4.09 -10.67
C GLN A 104 0.26 -3.17 -10.57
N VAL A 105 0.62 -2.84 -9.34
CA VAL A 105 1.83 -2.08 -9.06
C VAL A 105 2.43 -2.56 -7.74
N VAL A 106 3.74 -2.67 -7.72
CA VAL A 106 4.54 -3.00 -6.54
C VAL A 106 5.62 -1.96 -6.39
N VAL A 107 5.63 -1.31 -5.25
CA VAL A 107 6.69 -0.36 -4.87
C VAL A 107 7.78 -1.13 -4.13
N ILE A 108 9.02 -0.95 -4.54
CA ILE A 108 10.23 -1.61 -4.02
C ILE A 108 11.28 -0.56 -3.67
N GLY A 109 12.24 -0.93 -2.81
CA GLY A 109 13.32 -0.01 -2.42
C GLY A 109 13.84 -0.23 -0.99
N ASP A 110 13.54 -1.39 -0.37
CA ASP A 110 14.06 -1.72 0.95
C ASP A 110 15.57 -1.86 0.89
N GLY A 111 16.29 -1.14 1.78
CA GLY A 111 17.75 -1.04 1.75
C GLY A 111 18.34 -0.28 0.57
N GLU A 112 17.51 0.19 -0.38
CA GLU A 112 17.97 0.85 -1.60
C GLU A 112 18.04 2.38 -1.45
N PRO A 113 18.88 3.08 -2.25
CA PRO A 113 19.03 4.53 -2.15
C PRO A 113 17.78 5.32 -2.60
N PHE A 114 16.86 4.69 -3.31
CA PHE A 114 15.61 5.31 -3.78
C PHE A 114 14.50 4.28 -4.00
N ILE A 115 13.28 4.78 -4.08
CA ILE A 115 12.06 4.01 -4.33
C ILE A 115 11.84 3.83 -5.82
N SER A 116 11.53 2.59 -6.23
CA SER A 116 11.16 2.21 -7.59
C SER A 116 9.80 1.52 -7.61
N ALA A 117 9.19 1.42 -8.79
CA ALA A 117 7.93 0.71 -8.98
C ALA A 117 8.00 -0.30 -10.14
N LEU A 118 7.38 -1.46 -9.94
CA LEU A 118 7.06 -2.41 -10.98
C LEU A 118 5.58 -2.27 -11.30
N ILE A 119 5.26 -2.10 -12.58
CA ILE A 119 3.89 -1.81 -13.06
C ILE A 119 3.51 -2.87 -14.09
N THR A 120 2.30 -3.41 -14.02
CA THR A 120 1.72 -4.22 -15.08
C THR A 120 0.57 -3.48 -15.75
N LEU A 121 0.39 -3.70 -17.05
CA LEU A 121 -0.66 -3.05 -17.83
C LEU A 121 -1.96 -3.86 -17.77
N ASP A 122 -3.07 -3.15 -17.65
CA ASP A 122 -4.41 -3.73 -17.71
C ASP A 122 -4.76 -4.10 -19.16
N ARG A 123 -4.87 -5.40 -19.40
CA ARG A 123 -5.14 -5.97 -20.75
C ARG A 123 -6.52 -5.62 -21.27
N GLU A 124 -7.50 -5.45 -20.40
CA GLU A 124 -8.88 -5.15 -20.78
C GLU A 124 -9.04 -3.66 -21.09
N MET A 125 -8.39 -2.81 -20.31
CA MET A 125 -8.47 -1.36 -20.48
C MET A 125 -7.55 -0.82 -21.58
N LEU A 126 -6.44 -1.50 -21.90
CA LEU A 126 -5.44 -1.05 -22.85
C LEU A 126 -6.01 -0.72 -24.23
N PRO A 127 -6.83 -1.57 -24.91
CA PRO A 127 -7.35 -1.26 -26.24
C PRO A 127 -8.24 0.00 -26.26
N GLY A 128 -9.07 0.16 -25.23
CA GLY A 128 -9.92 1.35 -25.06
C GLY A 128 -9.10 2.61 -24.84
N TRP A 129 -8.06 2.51 -24.02
CA TRP A 129 -7.18 3.63 -23.74
C TRP A 129 -6.41 4.08 -24.99
N LEU A 130 -5.87 3.13 -25.76
CA LEU A 130 -5.15 3.41 -27.03
C LEU A 130 -6.06 4.16 -28.03
N ARG A 131 -7.27 3.67 -28.27
CA ARG A 131 -8.24 4.34 -29.15
C ARG A 131 -8.54 5.77 -28.72
N ASN A 132 -8.77 5.97 -27.42
CA ASN A 132 -9.07 7.30 -26.87
C ASN A 132 -7.92 8.30 -26.99
N HIS A 133 -6.69 7.80 -27.18
CA HIS A 133 -5.49 8.63 -27.37
C HIS A 133 -5.00 8.68 -28.83
N GLY A 134 -5.80 8.14 -29.77
CA GLY A 134 -5.43 8.12 -31.20
C GLY A 134 -4.19 7.29 -31.51
N LEU A 135 -3.94 6.26 -30.70
CA LEU A 135 -2.79 5.37 -30.87
C LEU A 135 -3.20 4.11 -31.62
N PRO A 136 -2.28 3.49 -32.40
CA PRO A 136 -2.53 2.23 -33.05
C PRO A 136 -2.80 1.14 -32.00
N GLU A 137 -3.52 0.13 -32.41
CA GLU A 137 -3.71 -1.06 -31.59
C GLU A 137 -2.35 -1.77 -31.41
N MET A 138 -2.05 -2.15 -30.17
CA MET A 138 -0.84 -2.87 -29.79
C MET A 138 -1.12 -3.79 -28.60
N ASP A 139 -0.36 -4.86 -28.50
CA ASP A 139 -0.44 -5.77 -27.37
C ASP A 139 0.30 -5.23 -26.13
N VAL A 140 0.23 -5.97 -25.01
CA VAL A 140 0.89 -5.55 -23.75
C VAL A 140 2.40 -5.51 -23.87
N VAL A 141 2.99 -6.39 -24.70
CA VAL A 141 4.46 -6.44 -24.88
C VAL A 141 4.93 -5.20 -25.62
N GLU A 142 4.26 -4.87 -26.73
CA GLU A 142 4.53 -3.65 -27.50
C GLU A 142 4.27 -2.39 -26.65
N ALA A 143 3.12 -2.32 -25.97
CA ALA A 143 2.74 -1.20 -25.11
C ALA A 143 3.72 -0.98 -23.96
N SER A 144 4.33 -2.04 -23.42
CA SER A 144 5.28 -1.96 -22.30
C SER A 144 6.56 -1.16 -22.64
N THR A 145 6.86 -0.99 -23.92
CA THR A 145 8.04 -0.27 -24.41
C THR A 145 7.68 0.95 -25.27
N ASP A 146 6.39 1.15 -25.59
CA ASP A 146 5.95 2.29 -26.41
C ASP A 146 6.17 3.62 -25.65
N PRO A 147 6.91 4.58 -26.26
CA PRO A 147 7.24 5.84 -25.58
C PRO A 147 6.03 6.66 -25.15
N ARG A 148 4.89 6.55 -25.84
CA ARG A 148 3.66 7.30 -25.55
C ARG A 148 2.93 6.71 -24.34
N VAL A 149 2.92 5.38 -24.22
CA VAL A 149 2.41 4.66 -23.04
C VAL A 149 3.30 4.95 -21.84
N LEU A 150 4.62 4.84 -22.00
CA LEU A 150 5.58 5.17 -20.93
C LEU A 150 5.46 6.62 -20.47
N ALA A 151 5.28 7.58 -21.38
CA ALA A 151 5.07 8.97 -21.03
C ALA A 151 3.74 9.20 -20.26
N ALA A 152 2.70 8.41 -20.52
CA ALA A 152 1.46 8.47 -19.76
C ALA A 152 1.63 7.94 -18.32
N LEU A 153 2.36 6.84 -18.17
CA LEU A 153 2.70 6.28 -16.86
C LEU A 153 3.64 7.20 -16.08
N ASP A 154 4.61 7.83 -16.73
CA ASP A 154 5.50 8.81 -16.10
C ASP A 154 4.72 9.99 -15.51
N ARG A 155 3.73 10.51 -16.26
CA ARG A 155 2.80 11.52 -15.73
C ARG A 155 1.97 11.01 -14.55
N ALA A 156 1.57 9.73 -14.56
CA ALA A 156 0.85 9.13 -13.43
C ALA A 156 1.74 9.02 -12.19
N VAL A 157 2.98 8.57 -12.36
CA VAL A 157 4.00 8.53 -11.29
C VAL A 157 4.26 9.93 -10.74
N ALA A 158 4.44 10.92 -11.62
CA ALA A 158 4.65 12.31 -11.20
C ALA A 158 3.46 12.87 -10.39
N ARG A 159 2.21 12.52 -10.75
CA ARG A 159 1.02 12.90 -9.95
C ARG A 159 0.99 12.20 -8.60
N THR A 160 1.32 10.90 -8.57
CA THR A 160 1.38 10.11 -7.35
C THR A 160 2.42 10.67 -6.38
N ASN A 161 3.59 11.03 -6.87
CA ASN A 161 4.68 11.61 -6.08
C ASN A 161 4.34 12.93 -5.41
N ARG A 162 3.31 13.66 -5.87
CA ARG A 162 2.85 14.90 -5.21
C ARG A 162 2.25 14.66 -3.81
N ALA A 163 1.89 13.41 -3.50
CA ALA A 163 1.28 13.06 -2.22
C ALA A 163 2.28 12.72 -1.11
N VAL A 164 3.54 12.60 -1.45
CA VAL A 164 4.61 12.16 -0.56
C VAL A 164 5.81 13.10 -0.63
N SER A 165 6.73 12.99 0.34
CA SER A 165 7.97 13.76 0.32
C SER A 165 8.90 13.30 -0.81
N ARG A 166 9.89 14.13 -1.13
CA ARG A 166 10.90 13.82 -2.15
C ARG A 166 11.66 12.50 -1.85
N ALA A 167 11.88 12.19 -0.59
CA ALA A 167 12.57 10.98 -0.17
C ALA A 167 11.71 9.71 -0.36
N GLU A 168 10.38 9.86 -0.36
CA GLU A 168 9.41 8.78 -0.52
C GLU A 168 8.96 8.60 -1.98
N SER A 169 9.40 9.51 -2.86
CA SER A 169 8.98 9.55 -4.28
C SER A 169 9.55 8.38 -5.08
N ILE A 170 8.73 7.80 -5.94
CA ILE A 170 9.17 6.84 -6.97
C ILE A 170 10.12 7.57 -7.93
N ARG A 171 11.35 7.10 -8.05
CA ARG A 171 12.40 7.69 -8.91
C ARG A 171 12.49 7.03 -10.27
N SER A 172 12.16 5.75 -10.33
CA SER A 172 12.12 4.99 -11.58
C SER A 172 11.00 3.96 -11.52
N PHE A 173 10.54 3.52 -12.67
CA PHE A 173 9.60 2.42 -12.76
C PHE A 173 9.96 1.53 -13.97
N ARG A 174 9.48 0.29 -13.92
CA ARG A 174 9.57 -0.64 -15.04
C ARG A 174 8.19 -1.23 -15.29
N VAL A 175 7.82 -1.29 -16.58
CA VAL A 175 6.62 -1.99 -17.01
C VAL A 175 6.97 -3.45 -17.27
N LEU A 176 6.21 -4.35 -16.65
CA LEU A 176 6.34 -5.79 -16.82
C LEU A 176 5.33 -6.28 -17.86
N THR A 177 5.73 -7.23 -18.67
CA THR A 177 4.89 -7.87 -19.71
C THR A 177 4.00 -8.98 -19.17
N THR A 178 4.34 -9.49 -17.97
CA THR A 178 3.59 -10.55 -17.27
C THR A 178 2.92 -9.97 -16.04
N ASP A 179 1.61 -10.18 -15.92
CA ASP A 179 0.84 -9.72 -14.76
C ASP A 179 1.10 -10.60 -13.54
N PHE A 180 0.85 -10.04 -12.35
CA PHE A 180 0.89 -10.80 -11.11
C PHE A 180 -0.38 -11.62 -10.99
N THR A 181 -0.22 -12.93 -10.79
CA THR A 181 -1.33 -13.88 -10.67
C THR A 181 -1.07 -14.85 -9.51
N GLU A 182 -2.13 -15.52 -9.07
CA GLU A 182 -1.99 -16.62 -8.12
C GLU A 182 -1.25 -17.80 -8.76
N ALA A 183 -1.51 -18.07 -10.05
CA ALA A 183 -0.92 -19.18 -10.80
C ALA A 183 0.61 -19.07 -10.93
N ASN A 184 1.16 -17.84 -11.06
CA ASN A 184 2.61 -17.63 -11.08
C ASN A 184 3.22 -17.40 -9.69
N GLY A 185 2.40 -17.55 -8.63
CA GLY A 185 2.85 -17.48 -7.25
C GLY A 185 3.10 -16.06 -6.71
N LEU A 186 2.85 -15.01 -7.51
CA LEU A 186 3.11 -13.63 -7.13
C LEU A 186 1.96 -12.98 -6.35
N LEU A 187 0.76 -13.57 -6.42
CA LEU A 187 -0.37 -13.19 -5.57
C LEU A 187 -0.70 -14.27 -4.54
N THR A 188 -1.31 -13.86 -3.45
CA THR A 188 -1.98 -14.77 -2.51
C THR A 188 -3.37 -15.12 -3.05
N PRO A 189 -4.06 -16.18 -2.53
CA PRO A 189 -5.47 -16.47 -2.86
C PRO A 189 -6.43 -15.29 -2.60
N SER A 190 -6.06 -14.36 -1.74
CA SER A 190 -6.80 -13.12 -1.49
C SER A 190 -6.38 -11.96 -2.39
N LEU A 191 -5.70 -12.24 -3.51
CA LEU A 191 -5.22 -11.30 -4.54
C LEU A 191 -4.27 -10.21 -4.00
N LYS A 192 -3.56 -10.48 -2.92
CA LYS A 192 -2.52 -9.59 -2.38
C LYS A 192 -1.16 -9.99 -2.93
N VAL A 193 -0.38 -9.00 -3.33
CA VAL A 193 1.01 -9.23 -3.79
C VAL A 193 1.85 -9.81 -2.65
N LYS A 194 2.54 -10.90 -2.95
CA LYS A 194 3.52 -11.48 -2.03
C LYS A 194 4.80 -10.64 -2.10
N ARG A 195 5.13 -10.05 -0.97
CA ARG A 195 6.42 -9.35 -0.75
C ARG A 195 7.29 -10.30 0.06
N GLY A 196 8.23 -10.91 -0.57
CA GLY A 196 9.17 -11.81 0.08
C GLY A 196 10.53 -11.60 -0.46
#